data_1d1f94b6f5a025d26ad7f2488087dc8c
#
_entry.id   1d1f94b6f5a025d26ad7f2488087dc8c
#
_cell.length_a   1.000
_cell.length_b   1.000
_cell.length_c   1.000
_cell.angle_alpha   90.00
_cell.angle_beta   90.00
_cell.angle_gamma   90.00
#
_symmetry.space_group_name_H-M   'P 1'
#
loop_
_entity.id
_entity.type
_entity.pdbx_description
1 polymer ?
#
loop_
_entity_poly.entity_id
_entity_poly.type
_entity_poly.pdbx_seq_one_letter_code
_entity_poly.pdbx_strand_id
1 'polypeptide(L)'
;MQDKDIFPLIDSMRKGDRRALSRLLSLVEAQDETSFKLLREISKYTGKSHSIGITGPAGAGKSTTIDQLIRHFRDQKKKVGILAVDPSSPFTGGAVLGDRVRMQRHSSDSDVYIRSIGSRGKTGGVSFSTRALMQMIDAYGSDYILVETVGAGQSEVDIMNLVDTTVVILTPESGDSIQALKAGMLEIANIFVINKKDRDGADRIANDIKMMLSLNPNQEGWKPPIVMTEAQSGEGVDQLVSSIQAHQEDVKQRGRTPADLRRRRSYLLYEILQARLMTELKKYTESKTQWMDEIQNPVKEPNYYAMADDCLSEVLHFKGK
;
A
#
# COMPACT_ATOMS: atom_id res chain seq x y z
N MET A 1 20.59 17.43 -1.74
CA MET A 1 19.71 18.59 -1.45
C MET A 1 19.95 18.99 -0.01
N GLN A 2 20.24 20.25 0.27
CA GLN A 2 20.47 20.69 1.65
C GLN A 2 19.13 20.76 2.39
N ASP A 3 19.13 20.54 3.73
CA ASP A 3 17.91 20.56 4.56
C ASP A 3 17.07 21.87 4.38
N LYS A 4 17.72 22.96 3.97
CA LYS A 4 17.08 24.27 3.70
C LYS A 4 16.08 24.27 2.52
N ASP A 5 16.16 23.28 1.62
CA ASP A 5 15.33 23.22 0.40
C ASP A 5 14.03 22.42 0.61
N ILE A 6 13.93 21.66 1.71
CA ILE A 6 12.79 20.76 1.95
C ILE A 6 11.55 21.52 2.37
N PHE A 7 11.68 22.49 3.30
CA PHE A 7 10.54 23.24 3.85
C PHE A 7 9.76 24.03 2.78
N PRO A 8 10.43 24.78 1.88
CA PRO A 8 9.73 25.45 0.78
C PRO A 8 9.00 24.50 -0.15
N LEU A 9 9.54 23.29 -0.38
CA LEU A 9 8.86 22.28 -1.19
C LEU A 9 7.62 21.71 -0.48
N ILE A 10 7.67 21.50 0.85
CA ILE A 10 6.50 21.08 1.62
C ILE A 10 5.39 22.13 1.53
N ASP A 11 5.73 23.40 1.70
CA ASP A 11 4.77 24.50 1.63
C ASP A 11 4.15 24.62 0.23
N SER A 12 4.95 24.50 -0.83
CA SER A 12 4.47 24.50 -2.22
C SER A 12 3.53 23.31 -2.47
N MET A 13 3.92 22.11 -2.04
CA MET A 13 3.09 20.91 -2.15
C MET A 13 1.73 21.10 -1.45
N ARG A 14 1.72 21.62 -0.23
CA ARG A 14 0.47 21.88 0.54
C ARG A 14 -0.42 22.93 -0.10
N LYS A 15 0.12 23.81 -0.93
CA LYS A 15 -0.62 24.76 -1.76
C LYS A 15 -1.12 24.16 -3.08
N GLY A 16 -0.90 22.85 -3.30
CA GLY A 16 -1.39 22.14 -4.48
C GLY A 16 -0.38 22.00 -5.62
N ASP A 17 0.91 22.30 -5.40
CA ASP A 17 1.92 22.11 -6.44
C ASP A 17 2.25 20.62 -6.64
N ARG A 18 1.79 20.06 -7.77
CA ARG A 18 2.05 18.66 -8.17
C ARG A 18 3.52 18.38 -8.44
N ARG A 19 4.29 19.37 -8.90
CA ARG A 19 5.73 19.19 -9.15
C ARG A 19 6.49 19.06 -7.84
N ALA A 20 6.11 19.87 -6.84
CA ALA A 20 6.66 19.77 -5.49
C ALA A 20 6.33 18.40 -4.88
N LEU A 21 5.07 17.93 -4.98
CA LEU A 21 4.69 16.58 -4.56
C LEU A 21 5.54 15.51 -5.21
N SER A 22 5.69 15.54 -6.55
CA SER A 22 6.46 14.53 -7.28
C SER A 22 7.93 14.48 -6.86
N ARG A 23 8.55 15.65 -6.60
CA ARG A 23 9.92 15.73 -6.08
C ARG A 23 10.05 15.16 -4.68
N LEU A 24 9.13 15.52 -3.78
CA LEU A 24 9.11 15.01 -2.42
C LEU A 24 8.88 13.50 -2.36
N LEU A 25 7.98 12.95 -3.20
CA LEU A 25 7.78 11.51 -3.32
C LEU A 25 9.06 10.78 -3.76
N SER A 26 9.80 11.34 -4.72
CA SER A 26 11.09 10.76 -5.15
C SER A 26 12.14 10.79 -4.06
N LEU A 27 12.16 11.84 -3.21
CA LEU A 27 13.03 11.89 -2.04
C LEU A 27 12.68 10.82 -1.01
N VAL A 28 11.38 10.61 -0.76
CA VAL A 28 10.91 9.58 0.18
C VAL A 28 11.27 8.18 -0.31
N GLU A 29 11.20 7.92 -1.60
CA GLU A 29 11.59 6.63 -2.19
C GLU A 29 13.08 6.30 -2.05
N ALA A 30 13.95 7.31 -1.87
CA ALA A 30 15.38 7.10 -1.66
C ALA A 30 15.69 6.40 -0.31
N GLN A 31 14.80 6.50 0.67
CA GLN A 31 14.92 5.89 2.02
C GLN A 31 16.24 6.27 2.73
N ASP A 32 16.71 7.48 2.53
CA ASP A 32 17.88 8.05 3.18
C ASP A 32 17.49 8.86 4.45
N GLU A 33 18.48 9.46 5.08
CA GLU A 33 18.26 10.30 6.26
C GLU A 33 17.37 11.51 5.97
N THR A 34 17.48 12.06 4.76
CA THR A 34 16.64 13.17 4.28
C THR A 34 15.17 12.75 4.22
N SER A 35 14.91 11.53 3.74
CA SER A 35 13.56 10.93 3.70
C SER A 35 12.94 10.83 5.08
N PHE A 36 13.67 10.38 6.09
CA PHE A 36 13.16 10.26 7.46
C PHE A 36 12.89 11.63 8.10
N LYS A 37 13.74 12.63 7.86
CA LYS A 37 13.49 14.01 8.30
C LYS A 37 12.23 14.59 7.65
N LEU A 38 12.08 14.38 6.34
CA LEU A 38 10.91 14.80 5.57
C LEU A 38 9.62 14.17 6.12
N LEU A 39 9.60 12.86 6.34
CA LEU A 39 8.43 12.15 6.87
C LEU A 39 8.06 12.61 8.28
N ARG A 40 9.04 12.92 9.12
CA ARG A 40 8.81 13.50 10.45
C ARG A 40 8.10 14.84 10.36
N GLU A 41 8.45 15.71 9.43
CA GLU A 41 7.77 16.98 9.22
C GLU A 41 6.37 16.82 8.63
N ILE A 42 6.24 15.96 7.64
CA ILE A 42 4.97 15.67 6.95
C ILE A 42 3.93 15.06 7.89
N SER A 43 4.33 14.24 8.86
CA SER A 43 3.41 13.59 9.81
C SER A 43 2.48 14.57 10.55
N LYS A 44 2.86 15.84 10.67
CA LYS A 44 2.04 16.90 11.27
C LYS A 44 0.82 17.28 10.43
N TYR A 45 0.79 16.91 9.15
CA TYR A 45 -0.22 17.33 8.18
C TYR A 45 -1.07 16.15 7.67
N THR A 46 -0.83 14.94 8.18
CA THR A 46 -1.51 13.70 7.79
C THR A 46 -2.72 13.38 8.66
N GLY A 47 -3.48 12.34 8.28
CA GLY A 47 -4.62 11.80 9.04
C GLY A 47 -5.99 12.34 8.61
N LYS A 48 -6.08 12.93 7.41
CA LYS A 48 -7.31 13.49 6.85
C LYS A 48 -7.92 12.61 5.75
N SER A 49 -7.08 11.97 4.95
CA SER A 49 -7.51 11.09 3.87
C SER A 49 -8.09 9.78 4.41
N HIS A 50 -9.07 9.23 3.70
CA HIS A 50 -9.50 7.85 3.90
C HIS A 50 -8.78 6.94 2.91
N SER A 51 -8.02 5.98 3.42
CA SER A 51 -7.24 5.05 2.60
C SER A 51 -7.99 3.75 2.35
N ILE A 52 -8.01 3.32 1.08
CA ILE A 52 -8.73 2.15 0.59
C ILE A 52 -7.74 1.23 -0.12
N GLY A 53 -7.54 0.05 0.42
CA GLY A 53 -6.74 -0.99 -0.21
C GLY A 53 -7.59 -1.90 -1.08
N ILE A 54 -7.14 -2.13 -2.29
CA ILE A 54 -7.84 -2.97 -3.26
C ILE A 54 -6.94 -4.14 -3.60
N THR A 55 -7.39 -5.32 -3.20
CA THR A 55 -6.65 -6.58 -3.34
C THR A 55 -7.52 -7.67 -3.97
N GLY A 56 -6.92 -8.77 -4.35
CA GLY A 56 -7.56 -9.90 -4.99
C GLY A 56 -6.71 -10.50 -6.11
N PRO A 57 -7.08 -11.66 -6.64
CA PRO A 57 -6.27 -12.39 -7.62
C PRO A 57 -6.01 -11.59 -8.91
N ALA A 58 -5.00 -12.00 -9.65
CA ALA A 58 -4.74 -11.43 -10.98
C ALA A 58 -5.96 -11.60 -11.89
N GLY A 59 -6.27 -10.58 -12.70
CA GLY A 59 -7.44 -10.63 -13.58
C GLY A 59 -8.80 -10.41 -12.92
N ALA A 60 -8.87 -10.21 -11.60
CA ALA A 60 -10.13 -9.95 -10.88
C ALA A 60 -10.79 -8.60 -11.24
N GLY A 61 -10.09 -7.72 -11.95
CA GLY A 61 -10.63 -6.42 -12.36
C GLY A 61 -10.34 -5.29 -11.37
N LYS A 62 -9.29 -5.41 -10.54
CA LYS A 62 -8.88 -4.39 -9.58
C LYS A 62 -8.72 -3.01 -10.21
N SER A 63 -7.88 -2.89 -11.23
CA SER A 63 -7.61 -1.61 -11.91
C SER A 63 -8.87 -1.03 -12.58
N THR A 64 -9.78 -1.88 -13.11
CA THR A 64 -11.05 -1.44 -13.67
C THR A 64 -11.98 -0.90 -12.58
N THR A 65 -12.04 -1.58 -11.44
CA THR A 65 -12.82 -1.11 -10.28
C THR A 65 -12.27 0.22 -9.74
N ILE A 66 -10.94 0.36 -9.67
CA ILE A 66 -10.28 1.61 -9.27
C ILE A 66 -10.67 2.75 -10.21
N ASP A 67 -10.67 2.52 -11.53
CA ASP A 67 -11.08 3.52 -12.51
C ASP A 67 -12.52 4.01 -12.27
N GLN A 68 -13.43 3.11 -11.96
CA GLN A 68 -14.81 3.47 -11.62
C GLN A 68 -14.89 4.23 -10.28
N LEU A 69 -14.17 3.80 -9.26
CA LEU A 69 -14.11 4.50 -7.97
C LEU A 69 -13.57 5.93 -8.13
N ILE A 70 -12.52 6.13 -8.96
CA ILE A 70 -12.00 7.48 -9.25
C ILE A 70 -13.12 8.35 -9.82
N ARG A 71 -13.87 7.88 -10.82
CA ARG A 71 -14.98 8.64 -11.43
C ARG A 71 -16.00 9.04 -10.38
N HIS A 72 -16.48 8.07 -9.57
CA HIS A 72 -17.48 8.34 -8.54
C HIS A 72 -17.00 9.36 -7.50
N PHE A 73 -15.76 9.26 -7.04
CA PHE A 73 -15.22 10.24 -6.10
C PHE A 73 -15.02 11.61 -6.77
N ARG A 74 -14.62 11.65 -8.05
CA ARG A 74 -14.47 12.90 -8.79
C ARG A 74 -15.82 13.58 -9.07
N ASP A 75 -16.85 12.82 -9.35
CA ASP A 75 -18.23 13.36 -9.49
C ASP A 75 -18.68 14.02 -8.18
N GLN A 76 -18.24 13.50 -7.04
CA GLN A 76 -18.43 14.11 -5.72
C GLN A 76 -17.43 15.24 -5.42
N LYS A 77 -16.61 15.69 -6.39
CA LYS A 77 -15.57 16.72 -6.27
C LYS A 77 -14.47 16.37 -5.23
N LYS A 78 -14.25 15.08 -4.97
CA LYS A 78 -13.21 14.59 -4.05
C LYS A 78 -11.86 14.47 -4.74
N LYS A 79 -10.79 14.84 -4.06
CA LYS A 79 -9.42 14.63 -4.53
C LYS A 79 -8.97 13.20 -4.26
N VAL A 80 -8.40 12.55 -5.27
CA VAL A 80 -8.04 11.13 -5.20
C VAL A 80 -6.57 10.91 -5.50
N GLY A 81 -5.87 10.28 -4.55
CA GLY A 81 -4.52 9.77 -4.77
C GLY A 81 -4.55 8.27 -5.08
N ILE A 82 -3.76 7.81 -6.02
CA ILE A 82 -3.66 6.40 -6.40
C ILE A 82 -2.20 5.94 -6.28
N LEU A 83 -1.99 4.86 -5.56
CA LEU A 83 -0.74 4.14 -5.46
C LEU A 83 -0.92 2.74 -6.04
N ALA A 84 -0.36 2.51 -7.22
CA ALA A 84 -0.31 1.18 -7.83
C ALA A 84 1.02 0.52 -7.43
N VAL A 85 0.93 -0.55 -6.66
CA VAL A 85 2.12 -1.33 -6.25
C VAL A 85 2.32 -2.42 -7.29
N ASP A 86 3.32 -2.26 -8.15
CA ASP A 86 3.64 -3.20 -9.23
C ASP A 86 4.78 -4.15 -8.82
N PRO A 87 4.87 -5.36 -9.40
CA PRO A 87 6.07 -6.16 -9.29
C PRO A 87 7.27 -5.35 -9.80
N SER A 88 8.36 -5.38 -9.07
CA SER A 88 9.59 -4.75 -9.57
C SER A 88 10.12 -5.53 -10.78
N SER A 89 10.56 -4.79 -11.79
CA SER A 89 11.37 -5.38 -12.85
C SER A 89 12.69 -5.91 -12.23
N PRO A 90 13.03 -7.19 -12.45
CA PRO A 90 14.28 -7.75 -11.93
C PRO A 90 15.52 -7.06 -12.51
N PHE A 91 15.38 -6.35 -13.64
CA PHE A 91 16.49 -5.67 -14.32
C PHE A 91 16.65 -4.21 -13.94
N THR A 92 15.55 -3.49 -13.70
CA THR A 92 15.60 -2.03 -13.44
C THR A 92 15.23 -1.66 -12.02
N GLY A 93 14.66 -2.59 -11.25
CA GLY A 93 14.12 -2.32 -9.90
C GLY A 93 12.92 -1.36 -9.88
N GLY A 94 12.48 -0.89 -11.05
CA GLY A 94 11.32 0.00 -11.21
C GLY A 94 10.03 -0.76 -11.45
N ALA A 95 8.88 -0.08 -11.34
CA ALA A 95 7.57 -0.63 -11.63
C ALA A 95 7.45 -1.05 -13.11
N VAL A 96 6.81 -2.18 -13.38
CA VAL A 96 6.51 -2.63 -14.74
C VAL A 96 5.35 -1.79 -15.29
N LEU A 97 5.54 -1.13 -16.43
CA LEU A 97 4.69 -0.06 -16.99
C LEU A 97 3.24 -0.45 -17.37
N GLY A 98 2.79 -1.70 -17.15
CA GLY A 98 1.50 -2.19 -17.66
C GLY A 98 0.26 -1.48 -17.13
N ASP A 99 0.23 -1.09 -15.86
CA ASP A 99 -0.97 -0.51 -15.23
C ASP A 99 -1.12 1.01 -15.44
N ARG A 100 -0.05 1.71 -15.76
CA ARG A 100 -0.10 3.15 -16.09
C ARG A 100 -1.00 3.44 -17.29
N VAL A 101 -1.03 2.56 -18.28
CA VAL A 101 -1.80 2.76 -19.52
C VAL A 101 -3.30 2.81 -19.23
N ARG A 102 -3.78 2.00 -18.27
CA ARG A 102 -5.21 1.90 -17.95
C ARG A 102 -5.76 3.13 -17.23
N MET A 103 -4.91 3.84 -16.46
CA MET A 103 -5.31 5.01 -15.68
C MET A 103 -4.96 6.34 -16.36
N GLN A 104 -4.40 6.31 -17.58
CA GLN A 104 -3.97 7.52 -18.33
C GLN A 104 -5.11 8.51 -18.56
N ARG A 105 -6.36 8.04 -18.67
CA ARG A 105 -7.52 8.90 -18.87
C ARG A 105 -7.76 9.91 -17.74
N HIS A 106 -7.24 9.63 -16.52
CA HIS A 106 -7.34 10.55 -15.38
C HIS A 106 -6.12 11.46 -15.23
N SER A 107 -5.11 11.33 -16.09
CA SER A 107 -3.86 12.10 -15.97
C SER A 107 -4.04 13.60 -16.19
N SER A 108 -5.08 14.00 -16.92
CA SER A 108 -5.45 15.41 -17.16
C SER A 108 -6.24 16.04 -16.01
N ASP A 109 -6.80 15.25 -15.10
CA ASP A 109 -7.52 15.78 -13.93
C ASP A 109 -6.53 16.24 -12.86
N SER A 110 -6.57 17.54 -12.53
CA SER A 110 -5.69 18.14 -11.53
C SER A 110 -5.88 17.59 -10.12
N ASP A 111 -7.07 17.07 -9.82
CA ASP A 111 -7.44 16.53 -8.51
C ASP A 111 -7.27 15.01 -8.42
N VAL A 112 -6.67 14.39 -9.44
CA VAL A 112 -6.27 12.99 -9.45
C VAL A 112 -4.75 12.89 -9.51
N TYR A 113 -4.14 12.23 -8.54
CA TYR A 113 -2.71 11.97 -8.50
C TYR A 113 -2.40 10.48 -8.56
N ILE A 114 -1.62 10.03 -9.55
CA ILE A 114 -1.30 8.62 -9.76
C ILE A 114 0.20 8.40 -9.66
N ARG A 115 0.61 7.41 -8.85
CA ARG A 115 2.00 6.97 -8.72
C ARG A 115 2.08 5.45 -8.73
N SER A 116 2.90 4.89 -9.62
CA SER A 116 3.29 3.48 -9.57
C SER A 116 4.54 3.31 -8.73
N ILE A 117 4.58 2.25 -7.94
CA ILE A 117 5.67 1.91 -7.03
C ILE A 117 6.12 0.49 -7.36
N GLY A 118 7.42 0.29 -7.56
CA GLY A 118 7.98 -1.06 -7.67
C GLY A 118 8.07 -1.71 -6.28
N SER A 119 7.67 -2.96 -6.16
CA SER A 119 7.74 -3.75 -4.91
C SER A 119 9.18 -4.03 -4.45
N ARG A 120 10.18 -3.76 -5.29
CA ARG A 120 11.63 -3.89 -5.07
C ARG A 120 12.06 -5.24 -4.46
N GLY A 121 11.33 -6.32 -4.75
CA GLY A 121 11.73 -7.68 -4.35
C GLY A 121 11.76 -7.93 -2.84
N LYS A 122 11.29 -7.01 -2.00
CA LYS A 122 11.23 -7.21 -0.55
C LYS A 122 10.03 -8.09 -0.22
N THR A 123 10.29 -9.20 0.45
CA THR A 123 9.29 -9.99 1.16
C THR A 123 8.55 -9.06 2.13
N GLY A 124 7.25 -8.83 1.89
CA GLY A 124 6.47 -7.83 2.60
C GLY A 124 6.01 -6.67 1.71
N GLY A 125 5.81 -6.91 0.43
CA GLY A 125 5.54 -6.08 -0.76
C GLY A 125 4.73 -4.79 -0.66
N VAL A 126 4.05 -4.50 0.42
CA VAL A 126 3.46 -3.19 0.70
C VAL A 126 4.28 -2.57 1.83
N SER A 127 5.43 -2.06 1.46
CA SER A 127 6.53 -1.68 2.34
C SER A 127 6.33 -0.30 3.00
N PHE A 128 7.24 0.01 3.92
CA PHE A 128 7.47 1.35 4.44
C PHE A 128 7.37 2.44 3.36
N SER A 129 7.87 2.19 2.14
CA SER A 129 7.75 3.13 1.01
C SER A 129 6.30 3.46 0.67
N THR A 130 5.41 2.46 0.58
CA THR A 130 4.00 2.70 0.26
C THR A 130 3.33 3.55 1.33
N ARG A 131 3.56 3.26 2.61
CA ARG A 131 3.05 4.07 3.71
C ARG A 131 3.58 5.50 3.68
N ALA A 132 4.88 5.65 3.44
CA ALA A 132 5.52 6.95 3.35
C ALA A 132 4.93 7.80 2.20
N LEU A 133 4.69 7.17 1.05
CA LEU A 133 4.03 7.82 -0.09
C LEU A 133 2.55 8.14 0.20
N MET A 134 1.83 7.27 0.91
CA MET A 134 0.46 7.57 1.38
C MET A 134 0.43 8.81 2.26
N GLN A 135 1.37 8.95 3.21
CA GLN A 135 1.47 10.14 4.06
C GLN A 135 1.72 11.42 3.26
N MET A 136 2.54 11.34 2.20
CA MET A 136 2.78 12.49 1.31
C MET A 136 1.52 12.90 0.55
N ILE A 137 0.76 11.93 0.03
CA ILE A 137 -0.49 12.16 -0.70
C ILE A 137 -1.59 12.69 0.24
N ASP A 138 -1.64 12.21 1.47
CA ASP A 138 -2.54 12.72 2.51
C ASP A 138 -2.21 14.18 2.84
N ALA A 139 -0.94 14.50 3.10
CA ALA A 139 -0.49 15.87 3.36
C ALA A 139 -0.68 16.81 2.16
N TYR A 140 -0.70 16.29 0.94
CA TYR A 140 -1.05 17.05 -0.27
C TYR A 140 -2.53 17.45 -0.31
N GLY A 141 -3.38 16.77 0.47
CA GLY A 141 -4.79 17.11 0.64
C GLY A 141 -5.74 16.26 -0.20
N SER A 142 -5.38 15.01 -0.50
CA SER A 142 -6.32 14.04 -1.08
C SER A 142 -7.40 13.68 -0.06
N ASP A 143 -8.66 13.54 -0.50
CA ASP A 143 -9.76 13.05 0.34
C ASP A 143 -9.70 11.51 0.46
N TYR A 144 -9.37 10.84 -0.65
CA TYR A 144 -9.24 9.38 -0.73
C TYR A 144 -7.87 8.98 -1.28
N ILE A 145 -7.33 7.88 -0.74
CA ILE A 145 -6.11 7.26 -1.24
C ILE A 145 -6.42 5.80 -1.60
N LEU A 146 -6.37 5.48 -2.89
CA LEU A 146 -6.56 4.11 -3.39
C LEU A 146 -5.19 3.43 -3.51
N VAL A 147 -5.04 2.26 -2.89
CA VAL A 147 -3.81 1.46 -2.95
C VAL A 147 -4.13 0.14 -3.63
N GLU A 148 -3.58 -0.09 -4.83
CA GLU A 148 -3.72 -1.33 -5.57
C GLU A 148 -2.56 -2.27 -5.28
N THR A 149 -2.86 -3.53 -4.94
CA THR A 149 -1.85 -4.59 -4.81
C THR A 149 -1.77 -5.44 -6.07
N VAL A 150 -0.62 -6.08 -6.29
CA VAL A 150 -0.31 -6.83 -7.51
C VAL A 150 -1.07 -8.15 -7.66
N GLY A 151 -1.72 -8.64 -6.63
CA GLY A 151 -2.41 -9.94 -6.70
C GLY A 151 -1.47 -11.15 -6.70
N ALA A 152 -0.30 -11.04 -6.05
CA ALA A 152 0.67 -12.11 -5.94
C ALA A 152 1.24 -12.24 -4.52
N GLY A 153 0.64 -13.09 -3.70
CA GLY A 153 1.23 -13.56 -2.45
C GLY A 153 0.95 -12.71 -1.20
N GLN A 154 1.84 -12.75 -0.21
CA GLN A 154 1.66 -12.16 1.13
C GLN A 154 1.39 -10.65 1.17
N SER A 155 1.75 -9.92 0.12
CA SER A 155 1.44 -8.49 -0.01
C SER A 155 -0.06 -8.17 0.07
N GLU A 156 -0.90 -9.16 -0.24
CA GLU A 156 -2.35 -9.05 -0.17
C GLU A 156 -2.86 -8.95 1.28
N VAL A 157 -2.19 -9.62 2.22
CA VAL A 157 -2.56 -9.60 3.64
C VAL A 157 -1.99 -8.37 4.33
N ASP A 158 -0.80 -7.92 3.95
CA ASP A 158 -0.14 -6.77 4.59
C ASP A 158 -0.87 -5.45 4.37
N ILE A 159 -1.67 -5.34 3.30
CA ILE A 159 -2.43 -4.13 2.98
C ILE A 159 -3.37 -3.71 4.11
N MET A 160 -3.95 -4.66 4.85
CA MET A 160 -4.85 -4.36 5.98
C MET A 160 -4.20 -3.51 7.09
N ASN A 161 -2.88 -3.61 7.24
CA ASN A 161 -2.14 -2.84 8.22
C ASN A 161 -1.86 -1.41 7.78
N LEU A 162 -2.03 -1.12 6.49
CA LEU A 162 -1.70 0.15 5.87
C LEU A 162 -2.91 1.05 5.64
N VAL A 163 -4.04 0.47 5.25
CA VAL A 163 -5.23 1.20 4.80
C VAL A 163 -6.33 1.20 5.84
N ASP A 164 -7.30 2.10 5.68
CA ASP A 164 -8.47 2.18 6.57
C ASP A 164 -9.55 1.17 6.20
N THR A 165 -9.80 0.97 4.91
CA THR A 165 -10.76 0.01 4.37
C THR A 165 -10.06 -0.94 3.39
N THR A 166 -10.22 -2.23 3.58
CA THR A 166 -9.73 -3.26 2.66
C THR A 166 -10.90 -3.82 1.84
N VAL A 167 -10.80 -3.69 0.52
CA VAL A 167 -11.74 -4.24 -0.46
C VAL A 167 -11.07 -5.44 -1.12
N VAL A 168 -11.67 -6.62 -0.96
CA VAL A 168 -11.22 -7.87 -1.59
C VAL A 168 -12.09 -8.15 -2.80
N ILE A 169 -11.48 -8.17 -4.00
CA ILE A 169 -12.18 -8.43 -5.26
C ILE A 169 -11.95 -9.86 -5.70
N LEU A 170 -13.02 -10.58 -5.94
CA LEU A 170 -13.05 -11.96 -6.43
C LEU A 170 -13.84 -12.04 -7.73
N THR A 171 -13.63 -13.11 -8.52
CA THR A 171 -14.38 -13.38 -9.75
C THR A 171 -14.72 -14.85 -9.87
N PRO A 172 -15.80 -15.21 -10.60
CA PRO A 172 -16.18 -16.61 -10.82
C PRO A 172 -15.10 -17.47 -11.47
N GLU A 173 -14.27 -16.85 -12.31
CA GLU A 173 -13.22 -17.55 -13.09
C GLU A 173 -11.97 -17.90 -12.29
N SER A 174 -11.80 -17.29 -11.13
CA SER A 174 -10.66 -17.59 -10.29
C SER A 174 -10.89 -18.98 -9.65
N GLY A 175 -10.47 -20.04 -10.33
CA GLY A 175 -10.48 -21.41 -9.77
C GLY A 175 -9.74 -21.49 -8.42
N ASP A 176 -8.83 -20.55 -8.18
CA ASP A 176 -8.16 -20.29 -6.91
C ASP A 176 -8.96 -19.40 -5.93
N SER A 177 -10.19 -18.98 -6.27
CA SER A 177 -10.96 -18.09 -5.38
C SER A 177 -11.22 -18.71 -4.00
N ILE A 178 -11.46 -20.03 -3.94
CA ILE A 178 -11.57 -20.77 -2.67
C ILE A 178 -10.20 -20.89 -1.98
N GLN A 179 -9.10 -20.99 -2.74
CA GLN A 179 -7.76 -21.01 -2.15
C GLN A 179 -7.33 -19.61 -1.66
N ALA A 180 -7.69 -18.56 -2.39
CA ALA A 180 -7.51 -17.18 -1.96
C ALA A 180 -8.29 -16.88 -0.66
N LEU A 181 -9.50 -17.41 -0.53
CA LEU A 181 -10.28 -17.34 0.71
C LEU A 181 -9.62 -18.09 1.88
N LYS A 182 -8.93 -19.22 1.60
CA LYS A 182 -8.13 -19.94 2.60
C LYS A 182 -6.85 -19.21 3.01
N ALA A 183 -6.33 -18.31 2.21
CA ALA A 183 -5.07 -17.60 2.44
C ALA A 183 -5.18 -16.37 3.37
N GLY A 184 -6.18 -16.29 4.24
CA GLY A 184 -6.35 -15.19 5.19
C GLY A 184 -7.10 -13.97 4.65
N MET A 185 -7.56 -13.99 3.39
CA MET A 185 -8.32 -12.86 2.82
C MET A 185 -9.66 -12.62 3.51
N LEU A 186 -10.26 -13.66 4.13
CA LEU A 186 -11.48 -13.52 4.91
C LEU A 186 -11.29 -12.64 6.15
N GLU A 187 -10.09 -12.71 6.76
CA GLU A 187 -9.81 -12.00 7.99
C GLU A 187 -9.47 -10.52 7.76
N ILE A 188 -9.03 -10.18 6.54
CA ILE A 188 -8.58 -8.83 6.20
C ILE A 188 -9.64 -7.97 5.55
N ALA A 189 -10.69 -8.59 4.97
CA ALA A 189 -11.69 -7.87 4.18
C ALA A 189 -12.64 -7.06 5.06
N ASN A 190 -12.77 -5.78 4.73
CA ASN A 190 -13.87 -4.96 5.23
C ASN A 190 -15.06 -4.98 4.26
N ILE A 191 -14.79 -5.23 2.96
CA ILE A 191 -15.82 -5.34 1.91
C ILE A 191 -15.37 -6.43 0.95
N PHE A 192 -16.29 -7.34 0.59
CA PHE A 192 -16.10 -8.28 -0.51
C PHE A 192 -16.77 -7.76 -1.75
N VAL A 193 -16.08 -7.86 -2.89
CA VAL A 193 -16.61 -7.55 -4.21
C VAL A 193 -16.56 -8.80 -5.06
N ILE A 194 -17.68 -9.22 -5.59
CA ILE A 194 -17.76 -10.24 -6.63
C ILE A 194 -17.89 -9.50 -7.95
N ASN A 195 -16.77 -9.34 -8.63
CA ASN A 195 -16.74 -8.69 -9.94
C ASN A 195 -17.05 -9.68 -11.06
N LYS A 196 -17.42 -9.17 -12.23
CA LYS A 196 -17.91 -9.96 -13.37
C LYS A 196 -19.16 -10.77 -13.00
N LYS A 197 -20.11 -10.12 -12.35
CA LYS A 197 -21.37 -10.73 -11.90
C LYS A 197 -22.23 -11.28 -13.03
N ASP A 198 -21.96 -10.83 -14.26
CA ASP A 198 -22.54 -11.30 -15.51
C ASP A 198 -22.14 -12.73 -15.87
N ARG A 199 -21.13 -13.29 -15.19
CA ARG A 199 -20.62 -14.64 -15.47
C ARG A 199 -21.21 -15.68 -14.53
N ASP A 200 -21.36 -16.88 -15.05
CA ASP A 200 -21.83 -18.02 -14.28
C ASP A 200 -20.97 -18.29 -13.05
N GLY A 201 -21.61 -18.59 -11.92
CA GLY A 201 -20.93 -18.91 -10.66
C GLY A 201 -20.71 -17.72 -9.73
N ALA A 202 -21.06 -16.49 -10.10
CA ALA A 202 -20.93 -15.32 -9.22
C ALA A 202 -21.74 -15.46 -7.94
N ASP A 203 -23.00 -15.92 -8.03
CA ASP A 203 -23.87 -16.17 -6.88
C ASP A 203 -23.34 -17.29 -5.97
N ARG A 204 -22.70 -18.31 -6.56
CA ARG A 204 -22.07 -19.38 -5.79
C ARG A 204 -20.98 -18.85 -4.88
N ILE A 205 -20.06 -18.04 -5.42
CA ILE A 205 -18.99 -17.43 -4.63
C ILE A 205 -19.56 -16.55 -3.52
N ALA A 206 -20.58 -15.74 -3.84
CA ALA A 206 -21.25 -14.91 -2.83
C ALA A 206 -21.83 -15.74 -1.68
N ASN A 207 -22.44 -16.87 -1.99
CA ASN A 207 -23.01 -17.79 -0.99
C ASN A 207 -21.91 -18.49 -0.19
N ASP A 208 -20.82 -18.91 -0.82
CA ASP A 208 -19.67 -19.52 -0.14
C ASP A 208 -19.06 -18.54 0.88
N ILE A 209 -18.88 -17.26 0.50
CA ILE A 209 -18.40 -16.22 1.43
C ILE A 209 -19.40 -16.00 2.57
N LYS A 210 -20.70 -15.89 2.29
CA LYS A 210 -21.73 -15.74 3.33
C LYS A 210 -21.67 -16.88 4.33
N MET A 211 -21.54 -18.11 3.84
CA MET A 211 -21.40 -19.29 4.69
C MET A 211 -20.16 -19.20 5.57
N MET A 212 -19.00 -18.88 5.00
CA MET A 212 -17.74 -18.75 5.75
C MET A 212 -17.81 -17.65 6.80
N LEU A 213 -18.40 -16.50 6.49
CA LEU A 213 -18.59 -15.40 7.46
C LEU A 213 -19.55 -15.81 8.59
N SER A 214 -20.54 -16.66 8.32
CA SER A 214 -21.47 -17.15 9.34
C SER A 214 -20.84 -18.16 10.32
N LEU A 215 -19.75 -18.81 9.92
CA LEU A 215 -19.01 -19.76 10.78
C LEU A 215 -18.15 -19.06 11.84
N ASN A 216 -17.99 -17.73 11.76
CA ASN A 216 -17.27 -16.95 12.75
C ASN A 216 -18.24 -16.03 13.52
N PRO A 217 -19.06 -16.57 14.47
CA PRO A 217 -20.14 -15.83 15.11
C PRO A 217 -19.67 -14.73 16.08
N ASN A 218 -18.37 -14.71 16.43
CA ASN A 218 -17.80 -13.78 17.41
C ASN A 218 -17.29 -12.46 16.79
N GLN A 219 -17.66 -12.11 15.55
CA GLN A 219 -17.37 -10.79 15.00
C GLN A 219 -18.31 -9.74 15.63
N GLU A 220 -17.92 -9.26 16.82
CA GLU A 220 -18.44 -7.99 17.31
C GLU A 220 -17.93 -6.86 16.41
N GLY A 221 -18.82 -6.03 15.90
CA GLY A 221 -18.44 -4.86 15.12
C GLY A 221 -18.89 -4.89 13.65
N TRP A 222 -18.01 -4.47 12.74
CA TRP A 222 -18.32 -4.37 11.33
C TRP A 222 -18.49 -5.75 10.68
N LYS A 223 -19.62 -5.92 10.00
CA LYS A 223 -19.89 -7.13 9.20
C LYS A 223 -19.60 -6.81 7.72
N PRO A 224 -18.60 -7.46 7.10
CA PRO A 224 -18.26 -7.18 5.72
C PRO A 224 -19.42 -7.42 4.76
N PRO A 225 -19.89 -6.40 4.01
CA PRO A 225 -20.88 -6.60 2.97
C PRO A 225 -20.25 -7.32 1.77
N ILE A 226 -21.09 -8.00 1.00
CA ILE A 226 -20.75 -8.62 -0.28
C ILE A 226 -21.47 -7.83 -1.36
N VAL A 227 -20.69 -7.20 -2.25
CA VAL A 227 -21.17 -6.35 -3.34
C VAL A 227 -20.92 -7.05 -4.67
N MET A 228 -21.97 -7.18 -5.48
CA MET A 228 -21.89 -7.74 -6.82
C MET A 228 -21.64 -6.63 -7.83
N THR A 229 -20.58 -6.72 -8.63
CA THR A 229 -20.23 -5.67 -9.61
C THR A 229 -19.96 -6.22 -11.00
N GLU A 230 -20.21 -5.38 -12.00
CA GLU A 230 -19.63 -5.49 -13.32
C GLU A 230 -18.83 -4.21 -13.59
N ALA A 231 -17.53 -4.24 -13.26
CA ALA A 231 -16.71 -3.04 -13.26
C ALA A 231 -16.55 -2.41 -14.67
N GLN A 232 -16.76 -3.17 -15.75
CA GLN A 232 -16.68 -2.64 -17.11
C GLN A 232 -17.85 -1.71 -17.42
N SER A 233 -19.08 -2.09 -17.06
CA SER A 233 -20.28 -1.27 -17.23
C SER A 233 -20.45 -0.24 -16.11
N GLY A 234 -19.81 -0.45 -14.97
CA GLY A 234 -19.98 0.35 -13.75
C GLY A 234 -21.15 -0.13 -12.87
N GLU A 235 -21.85 -1.20 -13.25
CA GLU A 235 -22.97 -1.72 -12.48
C GLU A 235 -22.52 -2.23 -11.11
N GLY A 236 -23.22 -1.85 -10.03
CA GLY A 236 -22.92 -2.19 -8.65
C GLY A 236 -21.82 -1.34 -8.01
N VAL A 237 -21.16 -0.44 -8.75
CA VAL A 237 -20.09 0.41 -8.20
C VAL A 237 -20.64 1.43 -7.22
N ASP A 238 -21.87 1.95 -7.44
CA ASP A 238 -22.56 2.82 -6.48
C ASP A 238 -22.74 2.16 -5.12
N GLN A 239 -23.09 0.87 -5.11
CA GLN A 239 -23.22 0.09 -3.88
C GLN A 239 -21.86 -0.12 -3.21
N LEU A 240 -20.79 -0.32 -3.99
CA LEU A 240 -19.43 -0.41 -3.47
C LEU A 240 -19.01 0.91 -2.81
N VAL A 241 -19.23 2.05 -3.46
CA VAL A 241 -18.95 3.38 -2.91
C VAL A 241 -19.72 3.60 -1.60
N SER A 242 -21.01 3.28 -1.60
CA SER A 242 -21.84 3.38 -0.39
C SER A 242 -21.33 2.51 0.74
N SER A 243 -20.86 1.30 0.44
CA SER A 243 -20.28 0.37 1.42
C SER A 243 -18.96 0.90 1.99
N ILE A 244 -18.12 1.52 1.15
CA ILE A 244 -16.86 2.17 1.57
C ILE A 244 -17.16 3.34 2.52
N GLN A 245 -18.12 4.18 2.17
CA GLN A 245 -18.52 5.34 2.99
C GLN A 245 -19.16 4.89 4.32
N ALA A 246 -19.96 3.84 4.30
CA ALA A 246 -20.53 3.26 5.50
C ALA A 246 -19.45 2.70 6.45
N HIS A 247 -18.45 1.99 5.91
CA HIS A 247 -17.30 1.54 6.71
C HIS A 247 -16.47 2.70 7.25
N GLN A 248 -16.25 3.73 6.46
CA GLN A 248 -15.55 4.94 6.90
C GLN A 248 -16.27 5.60 8.09
N GLU A 249 -17.61 5.67 8.02
CA GLU A 249 -18.41 6.25 9.10
C GLU A 249 -18.42 5.36 10.35
N ASP A 250 -18.52 4.02 10.18
CA ASP A 250 -18.39 3.07 11.29
C ASP A 250 -17.05 3.23 12.03
N VAL A 251 -15.94 3.32 11.30
CA VAL A 251 -14.62 3.54 11.90
C VAL A 251 -14.53 4.88 12.63
N LYS A 252 -15.18 5.92 12.12
CA LYS A 252 -15.22 7.23 12.81
C LYS A 252 -16.02 7.20 14.10
N GLN A 253 -17.21 6.55 14.08
CA GLN A 253 -18.12 6.52 15.21
C GLN A 253 -17.66 5.58 16.32
N ARG A 254 -17.28 4.35 15.97
CA ARG A 254 -16.86 3.34 16.96
C ARG A 254 -15.42 3.51 17.39
N GLY A 255 -14.59 4.16 16.55
CA GLY A 255 -13.16 4.13 16.69
C GLY A 255 -12.60 2.75 16.30
N ARG A 256 -11.28 2.64 16.35
CA ARG A 256 -10.61 1.34 16.19
C ARG A 256 -10.50 0.66 17.54
N THR A 257 -10.62 -0.66 17.56
CA THR A 257 -10.40 -1.40 18.80
C THR A 257 -8.99 -1.18 19.34
N PRO A 258 -8.76 -1.24 20.66
CA PRO A 258 -7.41 -1.13 21.22
C PRO A 258 -6.43 -2.15 20.61
N ALA A 259 -6.91 -3.35 20.27
CA ALA A 259 -6.13 -4.40 19.62
C ALA A 259 -5.71 -3.98 18.19
N ASP A 260 -6.62 -3.43 17.39
CA ASP A 260 -6.32 -2.94 16.05
C ASP A 260 -5.35 -1.74 16.06
N LEU A 261 -5.55 -0.82 16.98
CA LEU A 261 -4.63 0.30 17.17
C LEU A 261 -3.23 -0.17 17.55
N ARG A 262 -3.13 -1.11 18.49
CA ARG A 262 -1.85 -1.70 18.90
C ARG A 262 -1.18 -2.41 17.73
N ARG A 263 -1.89 -3.27 17.00
CA ARG A 263 -1.37 -3.99 15.84
C ARG A 263 -0.82 -3.03 14.80
N ARG A 264 -1.59 -2.04 14.37
CA ARG A 264 -1.19 -1.07 13.34
C ARG A 264 -0.03 -0.19 13.77
N ARG A 265 -0.03 0.29 15.02
CA ARG A 265 1.05 1.13 15.55
C ARG A 265 2.34 0.34 15.73
N SER A 266 2.26 -0.90 16.22
CA SER A 266 3.43 -1.78 16.31
C SER A 266 3.97 -2.10 14.92
N TYR A 267 3.12 -2.45 13.96
CA TYR A 267 3.52 -2.70 12.58
C TYR A 267 4.25 -1.49 11.99
N LEU A 268 3.68 -0.28 12.12
CA LEU A 268 4.32 0.95 11.66
C LEU A 268 5.69 1.20 12.33
N LEU A 269 5.76 1.02 13.63
CA LEU A 269 7.01 1.21 14.37
C LEU A 269 8.09 0.25 13.86
N TYR A 270 7.76 -1.05 13.70
CA TYR A 270 8.69 -2.04 13.19
C TYR A 270 9.13 -1.75 11.76
N GLU A 271 8.24 -1.34 10.88
CA GLU A 271 8.56 -0.91 9.51
C GLU A 271 9.56 0.26 9.49
N ILE A 272 9.34 1.28 10.33
CA ILE A 272 10.24 2.42 10.45
C ILE A 272 11.61 1.98 11.00
N LEU A 273 11.61 1.15 12.06
CA LEU A 273 12.85 0.66 12.66
C LEU A 273 13.65 -0.18 11.67
N GLN A 274 12.98 -1.10 10.96
CA GLN A 274 13.61 -1.94 9.94
C GLN A 274 14.21 -1.10 8.80
N ALA A 275 13.46 -0.13 8.28
CA ALA A 275 13.92 0.74 7.21
C ALA A 275 15.15 1.56 7.65
N ARG A 276 15.13 2.13 8.86
CA ARG A 276 16.25 2.88 9.41
C ARG A 276 17.47 2.01 9.67
N LEU A 277 17.26 0.85 10.28
CA LEU A 277 18.35 -0.09 10.56
C LEU A 277 19.03 -0.55 9.26
N MET A 278 18.24 -0.92 8.25
CA MET A 278 18.78 -1.32 6.95
C MET A 278 19.55 -0.19 6.26
N THR A 279 19.11 1.06 6.41
CA THR A 279 19.85 2.22 5.88
C THR A 279 21.20 2.39 6.57
N GLU A 280 21.27 2.25 7.89
CA GLU A 280 22.51 2.36 8.64
C GLU A 280 23.46 1.17 8.36
N LEU A 281 22.92 -0.06 8.32
CA LEU A 281 23.69 -1.26 7.95
C LEU A 281 24.30 -1.13 6.56
N LYS A 282 23.53 -0.63 5.58
CA LYS A 282 24.01 -0.41 4.22
C LYS A 282 25.13 0.61 4.17
N LYS A 283 24.99 1.75 4.84
CA LYS A 283 26.05 2.77 4.94
C LYS A 283 27.34 2.21 5.56
N TYR A 284 27.19 1.43 6.65
CA TYR A 284 28.30 0.80 7.31
C TYR A 284 29.02 -0.19 6.38
N THR A 285 28.28 -1.07 5.74
CA THR A 285 28.83 -2.08 4.80
C THR A 285 29.55 -1.41 3.64
N GLU A 286 28.95 -0.36 3.03
CA GLU A 286 29.55 0.38 1.93
C GLU A 286 30.83 1.15 2.37
N SER A 287 30.97 1.49 3.64
CA SER A 287 32.17 2.14 4.18
C SER A 287 33.35 1.19 4.38
N LYS A 288 33.12 -0.14 4.44
CA LYS A 288 34.14 -1.18 4.61
C LYS A 288 34.63 -1.67 3.24
N THR A 289 35.59 -0.96 2.65
CA THR A 289 36.14 -1.30 1.33
C THR A 289 36.66 -2.73 1.25
N GLN A 290 37.31 -3.24 2.32
CA GLN A 290 37.79 -4.62 2.38
C GLN A 290 36.69 -5.65 2.20
N TRP A 291 35.50 -5.41 2.77
CA TRP A 291 34.36 -6.31 2.62
C TRP A 291 33.82 -6.28 1.19
N MET A 292 33.81 -5.12 0.56
CA MET A 292 33.37 -5.01 -0.84
C MET A 292 34.32 -5.75 -1.78
N ASP A 293 35.64 -5.69 -1.51
CA ASP A 293 36.66 -6.42 -2.27
C ASP A 293 36.52 -7.94 -2.05
N GLU A 294 36.27 -8.39 -0.83
CA GLU A 294 36.03 -9.82 -0.53
C GLU A 294 34.74 -10.34 -1.19
N ILE A 295 33.64 -9.58 -1.16
CA ILE A 295 32.36 -9.96 -1.78
C ILE A 295 32.47 -10.05 -3.31
N GLN A 296 33.33 -9.22 -3.90
CA GLN A 296 33.54 -9.21 -5.37
C GLN A 296 34.58 -10.23 -5.83
N ASN A 297 35.30 -10.88 -4.91
CA ASN A 297 36.33 -11.86 -5.23
C ASN A 297 35.72 -13.16 -5.75
N PRO A 298 35.92 -13.54 -7.04
CA PRO A 298 35.30 -14.75 -7.60
C PRO A 298 35.96 -16.05 -7.16
N VAL A 299 37.11 -15.97 -6.44
CA VAL A 299 37.93 -17.15 -6.10
C VAL A 299 37.68 -17.67 -4.69
N LYS A 300 37.32 -16.77 -3.75
CA LYS A 300 37.12 -17.11 -2.35
C LYS A 300 35.79 -16.61 -1.86
N GLU A 301 34.95 -17.53 -1.38
CA GLU A 301 33.70 -17.20 -0.75
C GLU A 301 33.93 -16.57 0.62
N PRO A 302 33.39 -15.35 0.89
CA PRO A 302 33.53 -14.68 2.17
C PRO A 302 32.77 -15.40 3.29
N ASN A 303 33.19 -15.19 4.53
CA ASN A 303 32.41 -15.61 5.69
C ASN A 303 31.33 -14.56 6.01
N TYR A 304 30.20 -14.66 5.31
CA TYR A 304 29.08 -13.73 5.45
C TYR A 304 28.51 -13.65 6.88
N TYR A 305 28.58 -14.74 7.65
CA TYR A 305 28.11 -14.75 9.04
C TYR A 305 29.01 -13.91 9.95
N ALA A 306 30.34 -14.07 9.85
CA ALA A 306 31.26 -13.24 10.60
C ALA A 306 31.13 -11.76 10.23
N MET A 307 31.04 -11.45 8.94
CA MET A 307 30.81 -10.08 8.47
C MET A 307 29.50 -9.48 9.02
N ALA A 308 28.44 -10.29 9.11
CA ALA A 308 27.17 -9.85 9.68
C ALA A 308 27.25 -9.60 11.18
N ASP A 309 27.94 -10.49 11.94
CA ASP A 309 28.15 -10.33 13.38
C ASP A 309 28.96 -9.07 13.68
N ASP A 310 30.03 -8.82 12.93
CA ASP A 310 30.85 -7.61 13.05
C ASP A 310 30.02 -6.36 12.75
N CYS A 311 29.22 -6.39 11.67
CA CYS A 311 28.35 -5.29 11.29
C CYS A 311 27.32 -4.96 12.39
N LEU A 312 26.65 -5.98 12.91
CA LEU A 312 25.62 -5.80 13.94
C LEU A 312 26.23 -5.29 15.26
N SER A 313 27.39 -5.82 15.66
CA SER A 313 28.07 -5.39 16.88
C SER A 313 28.43 -3.90 16.83
N GLU A 314 28.99 -3.44 15.72
CA GLU A 314 29.42 -2.05 15.54
C GLU A 314 28.20 -1.10 15.41
N VAL A 315 27.22 -1.44 14.56
CA VAL A 315 26.07 -0.57 14.32
C VAL A 315 25.16 -0.44 15.55
N LEU A 316 24.99 -1.51 16.35
CA LEU A 316 24.18 -1.49 17.55
C LEU A 316 24.88 -0.87 18.75
N HIS A 317 26.22 -0.96 18.85
CA HIS A 317 27.00 -0.36 19.94
C HIS A 317 27.23 1.16 19.74
N PHE A 318 27.26 1.66 18.54
CA PHE A 318 27.49 3.09 18.24
C PHE A 318 26.40 4.05 18.77
N LYS A 319 25.24 3.55 19.18
CA LYS A 319 24.11 4.38 19.69
C LYS A 319 23.89 4.28 21.19
N GLY A 320 24.81 3.69 21.93
CA GLY A 320 24.76 3.56 23.40
C GLY A 320 25.60 4.59 24.16
N LYS A 321 25.99 5.71 23.52
CA LYS A 321 26.67 6.84 24.19
C LYS A 321 25.95 8.16 23.97
#